data_d0b3c4152d0557f3cf689175e25941c4
#
_entry.id   d0b3c4152d0557f3cf689175e25941c4
#
_cell.length_a   1.000
_cell.length_b   1.000
_cell.length_c   1.000
_cell.angle_alpha   90.00
_cell.angle_beta   90.00
_cell.angle_gamma   90.00
#
_symmetry.space_group_name_H-M   'P 1'
#
loop_
_entity.id
_entity.type
_entity.pdbx_description
1 polymer ?
#
loop_
_entity_poly.entity_id
_entity_poly.type
_entity_poly.pdbx_seq_one_letter_code
_entity_poly.pdbx_strand_id
1 'polypeptide(L)'
;MFRLVMAMAALVASISASAWETPTEFMERYVGYFNAEDSEQYQETFEFPVIRSVGGVLEILSDPSVPMANFENLKKTGWETSRIGYVKVLSESPKAAMVEFSFVRMNSSGNPFFEATGHYGLINTDHGWKIQSMFFVNPITVGTD
;
A
#
# COMPACT_ATOMS: atom_id res chain seq x y z
N MET A 1 -8.76 -68.13 -0.06
CA MET A 1 -8.42 -67.11 -1.04
C MET A 1 -8.80 -65.76 -0.52
N PHE A 2 -7.85 -65.05 0.13
CA PHE A 2 -8.10 -63.71 0.61
C PHE A 2 -7.56 -62.74 -0.45
N ARG A 3 -8.46 -61.95 -1.06
CA ARG A 3 -8.09 -60.82 -1.92
C ARG A 3 -7.87 -59.58 -1.06
N LEU A 4 -6.61 -59.21 -0.90
CA LEU A 4 -6.22 -57.95 -0.29
C LEU A 4 -6.47 -56.84 -1.29
N VAL A 5 -7.49 -56.00 -1.06
CA VAL A 5 -7.70 -54.77 -1.83
C VAL A 5 -6.88 -53.69 -1.16
N MET A 6 -5.74 -53.34 -1.76
CA MET A 6 -4.97 -52.17 -1.37
C MET A 6 -5.70 -50.92 -1.88
N ALA A 7 -6.34 -50.18 -0.97
CA ALA A 7 -6.84 -48.85 -1.26
C ALA A 7 -5.67 -47.88 -1.23
N MET A 8 -5.22 -47.45 -2.41
CA MET A 8 -4.24 -46.41 -2.59
C MET A 8 -4.96 -45.08 -2.37
N ALA A 9 -4.83 -44.52 -1.17
CA ALA A 9 -5.27 -43.14 -0.90
C ALA A 9 -4.32 -42.17 -1.59
N ALA A 10 -4.73 -41.61 -2.71
CA ALA A 10 -4.04 -40.52 -3.34
C ALA A 10 -4.20 -39.27 -2.47
N LEU A 11 -3.14 -38.90 -1.76
CA LEU A 11 -3.06 -37.63 -1.03
C LEU A 11 -2.90 -36.52 -2.08
N VAL A 12 -4.02 -35.91 -2.48
CA VAL A 12 -3.98 -34.68 -3.29
C VAL A 12 -3.54 -33.58 -2.35
N ALA A 13 -2.24 -33.30 -2.34
CA ALA A 13 -1.73 -32.09 -1.74
C ALA A 13 -2.24 -30.90 -2.57
N SER A 14 -3.29 -30.24 -2.08
CA SER A 14 -3.73 -28.98 -2.61
C SER A 14 -2.63 -27.96 -2.31
N ILE A 15 -1.73 -27.76 -3.26
CA ILE A 15 -0.82 -26.61 -3.24
C ILE A 15 -1.73 -25.41 -3.53
N SER A 16 -2.19 -24.76 -2.47
CA SER A 16 -2.73 -23.41 -2.57
C SER A 16 -1.57 -22.53 -3.01
N ALA A 17 -1.43 -22.33 -4.32
CA ALA A 17 -0.64 -21.24 -4.82
C ALA A 17 -1.34 -19.97 -4.29
N SER A 18 -0.87 -19.43 -3.17
CA SER A 18 -1.20 -18.07 -2.78
C SER A 18 -0.71 -17.22 -3.93
N ALA A 19 -1.65 -16.70 -4.73
CA ALA A 19 -1.31 -15.76 -5.79
C ALA A 19 -0.59 -14.60 -5.11
N TRP A 20 0.68 -14.39 -5.46
CA TRP A 20 1.48 -13.32 -4.90
C TRP A 20 0.84 -12.02 -5.36
N GLU A 21 0.44 -11.18 -4.40
CA GLU A 21 -0.08 -9.84 -4.67
C GLU A 21 0.92 -9.08 -5.52
N THR A 22 0.46 -8.47 -6.60
CA THR A 22 1.29 -7.59 -7.43
C THR A 22 1.48 -6.22 -6.77
N PRO A 23 2.51 -5.45 -7.13
CA PRO A 23 2.66 -4.08 -6.67
C PRO A 23 1.42 -3.20 -6.93
N THR A 24 0.74 -3.40 -8.06
CA THR A 24 -0.50 -2.67 -8.38
C THR A 24 -1.63 -3.03 -7.43
N GLU A 25 -1.89 -4.31 -7.20
CA GLU A 25 -2.90 -4.79 -6.24
C GLU A 25 -2.60 -4.31 -4.82
N PHE A 26 -1.32 -4.28 -4.44
CA PHE A 26 -0.91 -3.71 -3.15
C PHE A 26 -1.29 -2.22 -3.05
N MET A 27 -1.02 -1.41 -4.07
CA MET A 27 -1.37 0.01 -4.06
C MET A 27 -2.89 0.24 -4.00
N GLU A 28 -3.69 -0.62 -4.64
CA GLU A 28 -5.15 -0.59 -4.54
C GLU A 28 -5.62 -0.88 -3.10
N ARG A 29 -5.04 -1.89 -2.46
CA ARG A 29 -5.32 -2.24 -1.07
C ARG A 29 -4.90 -1.12 -0.11
N TYR A 30 -3.74 -0.53 -0.31
CA TYR A 30 -3.24 0.63 0.43
C TYR A 30 -4.23 1.80 0.41
N VAL A 31 -4.73 2.17 -0.77
CA VAL A 31 -5.75 3.22 -0.91
C VAL A 31 -7.08 2.80 -0.27
N GLY A 32 -7.44 1.53 -0.36
CA GLY A 32 -8.64 1.00 0.28
C GLY A 32 -8.62 1.20 1.79
N TYR A 33 -7.51 0.90 2.47
CA TYR A 33 -7.36 1.15 3.92
C TYR A 33 -7.39 2.64 4.25
N PHE A 34 -6.76 3.45 3.43
CA PHE A 34 -6.77 4.90 3.58
C PHE A 34 -8.20 5.46 3.51
N ASN A 35 -8.96 5.07 2.50
CA ASN A 35 -10.35 5.51 2.31
C ASN A 35 -11.30 5.00 3.40
N ALA A 36 -11.03 3.82 3.96
CA ALA A 36 -11.78 3.27 5.09
C ALA A 36 -11.40 3.90 6.43
N GLU A 37 -10.38 4.78 6.46
CA GLU A 37 -9.78 5.32 7.67
C GLU A 37 -9.36 4.23 8.67
N ASP A 38 -8.96 3.08 8.13
CA ASP A 38 -8.45 1.95 8.90
C ASP A 38 -6.99 2.18 9.27
N SER A 39 -6.78 2.92 10.35
CA SER A 39 -5.46 3.37 10.79
C SER A 39 -4.51 2.21 11.08
N GLU A 40 -5.01 1.11 11.61
CA GLU A 40 -4.20 -0.07 11.92
C GLU A 40 -3.70 -0.75 10.66
N GLN A 41 -4.60 -1.11 9.74
CA GLN A 41 -4.23 -1.75 8.48
C GLN A 41 -3.42 -0.82 7.58
N TYR A 42 -3.72 0.47 7.58
CA TYR A 42 -2.93 1.46 6.85
C TYR A 42 -1.49 1.53 7.36
N GLN A 43 -1.30 1.55 8.69
CA GLN A 43 0.04 1.55 9.31
C GLN A 43 0.85 0.31 8.94
N GLU A 44 0.21 -0.85 8.87
CA GLU A 44 0.84 -2.12 8.49
C GLU A 44 1.32 -2.17 7.02
N THR A 45 0.88 -1.24 6.18
CA THR A 45 1.38 -1.15 4.80
C THR A 45 2.77 -0.56 4.68
N PHE A 46 3.36 -0.08 5.78
CA PHE A 46 4.69 0.53 5.82
C PHE A 46 5.71 -0.39 6.48
N GLU A 47 6.94 -0.36 5.96
CA GLU A 47 8.10 -1.00 6.56
C GLU A 47 9.04 0.06 7.11
N PHE A 48 9.15 0.10 8.44
CA PHE A 48 10.00 1.08 9.13
C PHE A 48 11.46 0.64 9.17
N PRO A 49 12.42 1.58 9.06
CA PRO A 49 12.24 3.02 8.89
C PRO A 49 11.70 3.36 7.48
N VAL A 50 10.80 4.33 7.42
CA VAL A 50 10.25 4.86 6.17
C VAL A 50 10.99 6.14 5.82
N ILE A 51 11.46 6.23 4.58
CA ILE A 51 12.05 7.45 4.04
C ILE A 51 10.96 8.17 3.25
N ARG A 52 10.72 9.44 3.60
CA ARG A 52 9.73 10.28 2.94
C ARG A 52 10.35 11.60 2.53
N SER A 53 10.22 11.95 1.26
CA SER A 53 10.61 13.26 0.74
C SER A 53 9.39 13.93 0.12
N VAL A 54 9.05 15.12 0.61
CA VAL A 54 7.88 15.89 0.16
C VAL A 54 8.33 17.33 -0.08
N GLY A 55 8.22 17.78 -1.34
CA GLY A 55 8.59 19.15 -1.70
C GLY A 55 10.04 19.51 -1.35
N GLY A 56 10.96 18.56 -1.40
CA GLY A 56 12.37 18.74 -1.07
C GLY A 56 12.70 18.60 0.42
N VAL A 57 11.74 18.30 1.28
CA VAL A 57 11.95 18.04 2.72
C VAL A 57 12.05 16.54 2.96
N LEU A 58 13.21 16.10 3.43
CA LEU A 58 13.47 14.69 3.74
C LEU A 58 13.17 14.40 5.21
N GLU A 59 12.43 13.33 5.44
CA GLU A 59 12.15 12.77 6.75
C GLU A 59 12.51 11.29 6.80
N ILE A 60 13.04 10.84 7.93
CA ILE A 60 13.24 9.43 8.25
C ILE A 60 12.32 9.10 9.42
N LEU A 61 11.30 8.30 9.16
CA LEU A 61 10.30 7.91 10.13
C LEU A 61 10.66 6.54 10.68
N SER A 62 11.17 6.48 11.90
CA SER A 62 11.71 5.27 12.49
C SER A 62 10.79 4.62 13.52
N ASP A 63 9.87 5.36 14.09
CA ASP A 63 8.96 4.88 15.13
C ASP A 63 7.64 4.40 14.53
N PRO A 64 7.38 3.07 14.50
CA PRO A 64 6.15 2.53 13.95
C PRO A 64 4.90 2.85 14.77
N SER A 65 5.04 3.40 15.97
CA SER A 65 3.91 3.85 16.78
C SER A 65 3.39 5.23 16.39
N VAL A 66 4.18 6.00 15.64
CA VAL A 66 3.75 7.31 15.11
C VAL A 66 2.86 7.07 13.88
N PRO A 67 1.59 7.55 13.90
CA PRO A 67 0.69 7.35 12.78
C PRO A 67 1.20 7.94 11.46
N MET A 68 1.15 7.16 10.39
CA MET A 68 1.51 7.61 9.04
C MET A 68 0.44 8.50 8.39
N ALA A 69 -0.76 8.55 8.93
CA ALA A 69 -1.83 9.47 8.53
C ALA A 69 -2.59 9.98 9.75
N ASN A 70 -3.01 11.23 9.67
CA ASN A 70 -3.96 11.83 10.60
C ASN A 70 -5.22 12.22 9.83
N PHE A 71 -6.23 11.36 9.89
CA PHE A 71 -7.46 11.55 9.12
C PHE A 71 -8.27 12.76 9.56
N GLU A 72 -8.22 13.15 10.84
CA GLU A 72 -8.89 14.35 11.33
C GLU A 72 -8.30 15.61 10.68
N ASN A 73 -6.97 15.72 10.61
CA ASN A 73 -6.30 16.82 9.95
C ASN A 73 -6.56 16.81 8.44
N LEU A 74 -6.56 15.63 7.85
CA LEU A 74 -6.85 15.49 6.42
C LEU A 74 -8.26 15.95 6.07
N LYS A 75 -9.25 15.61 6.90
CA LYS A 75 -10.65 16.06 6.75
C LYS A 75 -10.81 17.57 6.83
N LYS A 76 -9.99 18.26 7.61
CA LYS A 76 -9.98 19.74 7.67
C LYS A 76 -9.60 20.37 6.32
N THR A 77 -8.92 19.66 5.44
CA THR A 77 -8.61 20.12 4.08
C THR A 77 -9.78 19.98 3.11
N GLY A 78 -10.86 19.32 3.51
CA GLY A 78 -12.01 18.99 2.67
C GLY A 78 -11.99 17.56 2.13
N TRP A 79 -10.99 16.76 2.51
CA TRP A 79 -10.88 15.38 2.07
C TRP A 79 -12.03 14.50 2.61
N GLU A 80 -12.60 13.70 1.74
CA GLU A 80 -13.56 12.65 2.08
C GLU A 80 -13.05 11.28 1.63
N THR A 81 -12.51 11.20 0.42
CA THR A 81 -11.97 9.97 -0.15
C THR A 81 -10.88 10.29 -1.17
N SER A 82 -10.09 9.29 -1.51
CA SER A 82 -9.09 9.37 -2.57
C SER A 82 -9.38 8.35 -3.66
N ARG A 83 -9.18 8.76 -4.92
CA ARG A 83 -9.28 7.88 -6.08
C ARG A 83 -7.90 7.69 -6.68
N ILE A 84 -7.60 6.47 -7.10
CA ILE A 84 -6.38 6.19 -7.87
C ILE A 84 -6.54 6.82 -9.25
N GLY A 85 -5.58 7.66 -9.64
CA GLY A 85 -5.44 8.14 -10.99
C GLY A 85 -4.82 7.05 -11.87
N TYR A 86 -3.63 6.59 -11.49
CA TYR A 86 -2.97 5.44 -12.08
C TYR A 86 -1.88 4.87 -11.16
N VAL A 87 -1.52 3.63 -11.40
CA VAL A 87 -0.34 2.97 -10.84
C VAL A 87 0.50 2.48 -12.00
N LYS A 88 1.77 2.90 -12.06
CA LYS A 88 2.73 2.45 -13.06
C LYS A 88 3.92 1.80 -12.37
N VAL A 89 4.13 0.53 -12.61
CA VAL A 89 5.33 -0.18 -12.14
C VAL A 89 6.50 0.20 -13.03
N LEU A 90 7.47 0.93 -12.48
CA LEU A 90 8.63 1.41 -13.23
C LEU A 90 9.71 0.33 -13.33
N SER A 91 9.90 -0.42 -12.24
CA SER A 91 10.81 -1.55 -12.18
C SER A 91 10.36 -2.51 -11.08
N GLU A 92 10.66 -3.79 -11.25
CA GLU A 92 10.25 -4.83 -10.32
C GLU A 92 11.24 -5.98 -10.30
N SER A 93 11.47 -6.49 -9.10
CA SER A 93 12.10 -7.77 -8.82
C SER A 93 11.26 -8.55 -7.82
N PRO A 94 11.55 -9.83 -7.51
CA PRO A 94 10.83 -10.55 -6.46
C PRO A 94 10.90 -9.91 -5.07
N LYS A 95 11.88 -9.03 -4.82
CA LYS A 95 12.14 -8.44 -3.50
C LYS A 95 11.83 -6.95 -3.41
N ALA A 96 11.75 -6.24 -4.52
CA ALA A 96 11.56 -4.79 -4.53
C ALA A 96 10.84 -4.33 -5.79
N ALA A 97 10.15 -3.21 -5.69
CA ALA A 97 9.54 -2.54 -6.83
C ALA A 97 9.59 -1.02 -6.64
N MET A 98 9.65 -0.31 -7.76
CA MET A 98 9.44 1.13 -7.80
C MET A 98 8.17 1.41 -8.58
N VAL A 99 7.23 2.13 -7.98
CA VAL A 99 5.97 2.49 -8.61
C VAL A 99 5.79 3.99 -8.67
N GLU A 100 5.25 4.46 -9.79
CA GLU A 100 4.69 5.81 -9.91
C GLU A 100 3.21 5.72 -9.61
N PHE A 101 2.76 6.51 -8.66
CA PHE A 101 1.41 6.47 -8.14
C PHE A 101 0.77 7.85 -8.18
N SER A 102 -0.33 7.97 -8.90
CA SER A 102 -1.15 9.18 -8.96
C SER A 102 -2.47 8.97 -8.24
N PHE A 103 -2.87 9.97 -7.45
CA PHE A 103 -4.15 9.94 -6.77
C PHE A 103 -4.84 11.31 -6.83
N VAL A 104 -6.16 11.28 -6.69
CA VAL A 104 -7.03 12.45 -6.69
C VAL A 104 -7.80 12.45 -5.38
N ARG A 105 -7.75 13.56 -4.64
CA ARG A 105 -8.57 13.76 -3.44
C ARG A 105 -9.93 14.35 -3.82
N MET A 106 -10.97 13.74 -3.27
CA MET A 106 -12.35 14.10 -3.49
C MET A 106 -12.93 14.68 -2.21
N ASN A 107 -13.77 15.72 -2.34
CA ASN A 107 -14.53 16.25 -1.22
C ASN A 107 -15.84 15.48 -0.98
N SER A 108 -16.60 15.87 0.05
CA SER A 108 -17.87 15.25 0.41
C SER A 108 -18.97 15.37 -0.67
N SER A 109 -18.83 16.32 -1.60
CA SER A 109 -19.73 16.47 -2.75
C SER A 109 -19.33 15.61 -3.94
N GLY A 110 -18.25 14.81 -3.80
CA GLY A 110 -17.73 13.97 -4.88
C GLY A 110 -16.93 14.74 -5.94
N ASN A 111 -16.50 15.96 -5.63
CA ASN A 111 -15.70 16.78 -6.55
C ASN A 111 -14.20 16.62 -6.25
N PRO A 112 -13.35 16.49 -7.28
CA PRO A 112 -11.91 16.52 -7.11
C PRO A 112 -11.44 17.92 -6.73
N PHE A 113 -10.51 18.01 -5.78
CA PHE A 113 -9.93 19.29 -5.35
C PHE A 113 -8.40 19.27 -5.24
N PHE A 114 -7.79 18.12 -5.32
CA PHE A 114 -6.35 17.99 -5.23
C PHE A 114 -5.89 16.73 -5.97
N GLU A 115 -4.76 16.84 -6.66
CA GLU A 115 -4.13 15.73 -7.38
C GLU A 115 -2.63 15.74 -7.07
N ALA A 116 -2.04 14.55 -6.88
CA ALA A 116 -0.62 14.39 -6.69
C ALA A 116 -0.11 13.12 -7.35
N THR A 117 1.17 13.14 -7.71
CA THR A 117 1.90 11.98 -8.20
C THR A 117 3.16 11.82 -7.36
N GLY A 118 3.37 10.63 -6.86
CA GLY A 118 4.55 10.26 -6.09
C GLY A 118 5.22 9.00 -6.63
N HIS A 119 6.46 8.81 -6.20
CA HIS A 119 7.24 7.60 -6.49
C HIS A 119 7.43 6.82 -5.18
N TYR A 120 6.99 5.58 -5.17
CA TYR A 120 7.00 4.73 -3.99
C TYR A 120 7.96 3.58 -4.19
N GLY A 121 8.88 3.43 -3.23
CA GLY A 121 9.73 2.25 -3.13
C GLY A 121 9.05 1.18 -2.27
N LEU A 122 8.77 0.04 -2.89
CA LEU A 122 8.16 -1.10 -2.24
C LEU A 122 9.20 -2.18 -1.99
N ILE A 123 9.09 -2.86 -0.85
CA ILE A 123 9.84 -4.08 -0.57
C ILE A 123 8.87 -5.22 -0.30
N ASN A 124 9.25 -6.42 -0.73
CA ASN A 124 8.48 -7.63 -0.50
C ASN A 124 9.05 -8.36 0.72
N THR A 125 8.29 -8.31 1.81
CA THR A 125 8.63 -8.94 3.08
C THR A 125 7.97 -10.31 3.21
N ASP A 126 8.23 -11.03 4.29
CA ASP A 126 7.53 -12.28 4.61
C ASP A 126 6.01 -12.08 4.82
N HIS A 127 5.59 -10.82 5.01
CA HIS A 127 4.19 -10.39 5.15
C HIS A 127 3.64 -9.69 3.91
N GLY A 128 4.30 -9.82 2.76
CA GLY A 128 3.92 -9.21 1.50
C GLY A 128 4.60 -7.85 1.23
N TRP A 129 4.09 -7.16 0.24
CA TRP A 129 4.60 -5.84 -0.14
C TRP A 129 4.33 -4.82 0.95
N LYS A 130 5.34 -3.94 1.17
CA LYS A 130 5.26 -2.80 2.09
C LYS A 130 5.96 -1.60 1.49
N ILE A 131 5.54 -0.40 1.86
CA ILE A 131 6.14 0.86 1.46
C ILE A 131 7.32 1.16 2.39
N GLN A 132 8.49 1.38 1.82
CA GLN A 132 9.68 1.82 2.55
C GLN A 132 10.11 3.24 2.19
N SER A 133 9.73 3.74 1.01
CA SER A 133 10.01 5.11 0.63
C SER A 133 8.87 5.75 -0.15
N MET A 134 8.71 7.05 0.03
CA MET A 134 7.78 7.89 -0.73
C MET A 134 8.50 9.18 -1.14
N PHE A 135 8.35 9.55 -2.40
CA PHE A 135 8.95 10.76 -2.94
C PHE A 135 7.91 11.57 -3.70
N PHE A 136 7.63 12.77 -3.23
CA PHE A 136 6.77 13.75 -3.89
C PHE A 136 7.59 14.99 -4.23
N VAL A 137 7.65 15.33 -5.51
CA VAL A 137 8.37 16.53 -5.97
C VAL A 137 7.70 17.80 -5.44
N ASN A 138 6.37 17.84 -5.49
CA ASN A 138 5.60 18.97 -5.00
C ASN A 138 5.19 18.79 -3.54
N PRO A 139 5.02 19.88 -2.77
CA PRO A 139 4.45 19.81 -1.44
C PRO A 139 3.06 19.19 -1.47
N ILE A 140 2.79 18.29 -0.52
CA ILE A 140 1.48 17.71 -0.29
C ILE A 140 1.16 17.71 1.21
N THR A 141 -0.10 17.80 1.56
CA THR A 141 -0.54 17.52 2.93
C THR A 141 -0.67 16.01 3.09
N VAL A 142 0.17 15.42 3.94
CA VAL A 142 0.17 13.97 4.18
C VAL A 142 -0.72 13.57 5.35
N GLY A 143 -1.35 14.53 6.00
CA GLY A 143 -2.26 14.30 7.13
C GLY A 143 -1.55 14.13 8.47
N THR A 144 -0.25 14.37 8.53
CA THR A 144 0.55 14.30 9.78
C THR A 144 0.94 15.68 10.31
N ASP A 145 0.52 16.73 9.62
CA ASP A 145 0.85 18.14 9.96
C ASP A 145 -0.10 18.71 11.01
#